data_0d8f5b025c6c12dd9726fb5e2bfe8d16
#
_entry.id   0d8f5b025c6c12dd9726fb5e2bfe8d16
#
_cell.length_a   1.000
_cell.length_b   1.000
_cell.length_c   1.000
_cell.angle_alpha   90.00
_cell.angle_beta   90.00
_cell.angle_gamma   90.00
#
_symmetry.space_group_name_H-M   'P 1'
#
loop_
_entity.id
_entity.type
_entity.pdbx_description
1 polymer ?
#
loop_
_entity_poly.entity_id
_entity_poly.type
_entity_poly.pdbx_seq_one_letter_code
_entity_poly.pdbx_strand_id
1 'polypeptide(L)'
;MSVETMIAQMERWLGTGEPNEIQSWYRARNGAAYVGNFAWCNALVTRAAVDAGEHEAVCFGTDFAYTVAHAARFKEAGAWHAMTNGVKASGIRRGDIIFFDWGGTSEIGKIDHVGIVTSVAGEYVHTIEGNTANVCARRVRTVRDIAGYGRPKYTTSATKPPATGANTYTVKARDTLSAIAAANGTTVKALQALNQITDPNKITAGQELKLPGKTAAQPVVSLAKLIKAAKTDPPRKGTPVSYPAAVHVEQALVAEGLLSAGYADGHMGSATRSAYSLLQQRYGYRGTGPNGDANGIPGMTSLKRLGARHGFTVVA
;
A
#
# COMPACT_ATOMS: atom_id res chain seq x y z
N MET A 1 -9.59 -10.55 -13.72
CA MET A 1 -9.05 -9.19 -13.51
C MET A 1 -9.88 -8.57 -12.41
N SER A 2 -9.36 -7.73 -11.55
CA SER A 2 -10.05 -7.39 -10.31
C SER A 2 -9.49 -6.08 -9.72
N VAL A 3 -10.15 -5.57 -8.69
CA VAL A 3 -9.64 -4.49 -7.82
C VAL A 3 -8.19 -4.76 -7.39
N GLU A 4 -7.88 -6.01 -7.04
CA GLU A 4 -6.53 -6.36 -6.56
C GLU A 4 -5.48 -6.24 -7.66
N THR A 5 -5.80 -6.60 -8.90
CA THR A 5 -4.90 -6.42 -10.05
C THR A 5 -4.63 -4.94 -10.29
N MET A 6 -5.67 -4.11 -10.25
CA MET A 6 -5.53 -2.66 -10.42
C MET A 6 -4.65 -2.03 -9.32
N ILE A 7 -4.90 -2.39 -8.05
CA ILE A 7 -4.09 -1.89 -6.94
C ILE A 7 -2.64 -2.38 -7.04
N ALA A 8 -2.41 -3.64 -7.40
CA ALA A 8 -1.06 -4.17 -7.60
C ALA A 8 -0.29 -3.42 -8.70
N GLN A 9 -0.96 -2.99 -9.77
CA GLN A 9 -0.31 -2.16 -10.78
C GLN A 9 0.04 -0.76 -10.26
N MET A 10 -0.82 -0.14 -9.44
CA MET A 10 -0.47 1.13 -8.79
C MET A 10 0.71 0.98 -7.81
N GLU A 11 0.77 -0.13 -7.07
CA GLU A 11 1.84 -0.43 -6.12
C GLU A 11 3.23 -0.55 -6.78
N ARG A 12 3.30 -1.04 -8.02
CA ARG A 12 4.57 -1.14 -8.78
C ARG A 12 5.27 0.20 -8.97
N TRP A 13 4.53 1.29 -8.93
CA TRP A 13 5.04 2.64 -9.16
C TRP A 13 5.41 3.38 -7.87
N LEU A 14 5.22 2.76 -6.69
CA LEU A 14 5.58 3.38 -5.42
C LEU A 14 7.06 3.80 -5.40
N GLY A 15 7.30 5.05 -5.00
CA GLY A 15 8.64 5.65 -4.97
C GLY A 15 9.08 6.27 -6.30
N THR A 16 8.33 6.08 -7.40
CA THR A 16 8.64 6.72 -8.68
C THR A 16 8.46 8.23 -8.55
N GLY A 17 9.54 8.96 -8.84
CA GLY A 17 9.55 10.43 -8.92
C GLY A 17 9.37 10.92 -10.35
N GLU A 18 9.67 12.20 -10.61
CA GLU A 18 9.66 12.78 -11.96
C GLU A 18 11.02 13.36 -12.37
N PRO A 19 11.38 13.40 -13.66
CA PRO A 19 10.59 12.84 -14.78
C PRO A 19 10.53 11.32 -14.73
N ASN A 20 9.48 10.70 -15.30
CA ASN A 20 9.29 9.27 -15.15
C ASN A 20 8.79 8.57 -16.43
N GLU A 21 8.79 7.24 -16.37
CA GLU A 21 8.34 6.37 -17.46
C GLU A 21 6.83 6.53 -17.75
N ILE A 22 6.01 6.85 -16.75
CA ILE A 22 4.56 7.05 -16.91
C ILE A 22 4.29 8.24 -17.83
N GLN A 23 5.00 9.35 -17.62
CA GLN A 23 4.90 10.55 -18.46
C GLN A 23 5.38 10.26 -19.88
N SER A 24 6.47 9.53 -20.05
CA SER A 24 6.99 9.12 -21.37
C SER A 24 6.04 8.17 -22.09
N TRP A 25 5.50 7.18 -21.39
CA TRP A 25 4.52 6.24 -21.91
C TRP A 25 3.23 6.96 -22.33
N TYR A 26 2.72 7.86 -21.48
CA TYR A 26 1.48 8.60 -21.78
C TYR A 26 1.66 9.47 -23.03
N ARG A 27 2.80 10.14 -23.15
CA ARG A 27 3.15 10.95 -24.34
C ARG A 27 3.23 10.11 -25.60
N ALA A 28 3.93 8.98 -25.56
CA ALA A 28 4.05 8.09 -26.70
C ALA A 28 2.68 7.59 -27.20
N ARG A 29 1.73 7.43 -26.29
CA ARG A 29 0.38 6.93 -26.59
C ARG A 29 -0.61 8.03 -27.01
N ASN A 30 -0.47 9.24 -26.46
CA ASN A 30 -1.46 10.32 -26.61
C ASN A 30 -0.91 11.56 -27.35
N GLY A 31 0.32 11.51 -27.81
CA GLY A 31 0.90 12.51 -28.69
C GLY A 31 1.66 13.64 -28.00
N ALA A 32 2.24 14.51 -28.83
CA ALA A 32 3.21 15.53 -28.44
C ALA A 32 2.63 16.70 -27.62
N ALA A 33 1.33 16.80 -27.45
CA ALA A 33 0.72 17.82 -26.57
C ALA A 33 1.13 17.65 -25.10
N TYR A 34 1.59 16.43 -24.71
CA TYR A 34 2.05 16.11 -23.36
C TYR A 34 3.58 16.21 -23.24
N VAL A 35 4.16 17.32 -23.73
CA VAL A 35 5.60 17.59 -23.62
C VAL A 35 5.97 18.13 -22.22
N GLY A 36 7.21 17.86 -21.79
CA GLY A 36 7.71 18.33 -20.50
C GLY A 36 7.15 17.55 -19.30
N ASN A 37 7.26 18.15 -18.12
CA ASN A 37 6.74 17.61 -16.88
C ASN A 37 5.28 18.07 -16.71
N PHE A 38 4.33 17.26 -17.14
CA PHE A 38 2.92 17.48 -16.84
C PHE A 38 2.50 16.72 -15.59
N ALA A 39 1.44 17.16 -14.92
CA ALA A 39 0.88 16.48 -13.75
C ALA A 39 0.43 15.06 -14.11
N TRP A 40 1.07 14.05 -13.56
CA TRP A 40 0.93 12.66 -13.97
C TRP A 40 0.10 11.79 -13.00
N CYS A 41 -0.60 12.41 -12.04
CA CYS A 41 -1.45 11.67 -11.10
C CYS A 41 -2.49 10.80 -11.82
N ASN A 42 -3.18 11.37 -12.80
CA ASN A 42 -4.21 10.65 -13.56
C ASN A 42 -3.62 9.78 -14.68
N ALA A 43 -2.49 10.18 -15.27
CA ALA A 43 -1.76 9.34 -16.21
C ALA A 43 -1.29 8.03 -15.55
N LEU A 44 -0.92 8.04 -14.25
CA LEU A 44 -0.63 6.84 -13.49
C LEU A 44 -1.86 5.95 -13.34
N VAL A 45 -3.03 6.51 -13.02
CA VAL A 45 -4.28 5.73 -12.92
C VAL A 45 -4.59 5.08 -14.26
N THR A 46 -4.46 5.83 -15.36
CA THR A 46 -4.63 5.29 -16.72
C THR A 46 -3.64 4.18 -17.03
N ARG A 47 -2.36 4.38 -16.72
CA ARG A 47 -1.31 3.37 -16.95
C ARG A 47 -1.60 2.09 -16.15
N ALA A 48 -1.91 2.22 -14.88
CA ALA A 48 -2.24 1.09 -14.03
C ALA A 48 -3.50 0.34 -14.52
N ALA A 49 -4.50 1.06 -15.01
CA ALA A 49 -5.71 0.47 -15.57
C ALA A 49 -5.43 -0.32 -16.86
N VAL A 50 -4.57 0.21 -17.74
CA VAL A 50 -4.13 -0.50 -18.96
C VAL A 50 -3.34 -1.76 -18.58
N ASP A 51 -2.35 -1.64 -17.71
CA ASP A 51 -1.50 -2.76 -17.28
C ASP A 51 -2.29 -3.82 -16.49
N ALA A 52 -3.37 -3.43 -15.81
CA ALA A 52 -4.29 -4.32 -15.11
C ALA A 52 -5.32 -5.00 -16.04
N GLY A 53 -5.46 -4.53 -17.28
CA GLY A 53 -6.55 -4.94 -18.18
C GLY A 53 -7.93 -4.43 -17.74
N GLU A 54 -7.98 -3.37 -16.94
CA GLU A 54 -9.19 -2.73 -16.40
C GLU A 54 -9.43 -1.33 -17.03
N HIS A 55 -8.79 -1.06 -18.18
CA HIS A 55 -8.87 0.24 -18.85
C HIS A 55 -10.32 0.65 -19.19
N GLU A 56 -11.13 -0.31 -19.64
CA GLU A 56 -12.56 -0.07 -19.89
C GLU A 56 -13.32 0.24 -18.60
N ALA A 57 -13.08 -0.51 -17.55
CA ALA A 57 -13.78 -0.36 -16.26
C ALA A 57 -13.44 0.96 -15.55
N VAL A 58 -12.15 1.34 -15.58
CA VAL A 58 -11.61 2.49 -14.83
C VAL A 58 -11.65 3.76 -15.69
N CYS A 59 -11.29 3.67 -16.96
CA CYS A 59 -11.06 4.80 -17.85
C CYS A 59 -12.06 4.84 -19.02
N PHE A 60 -13.03 3.90 -19.09
CA PHE A 60 -14.05 3.86 -20.16
C PHE A 60 -13.44 3.80 -21.57
N GLY A 61 -12.33 3.09 -21.71
CA GLY A 61 -11.60 2.98 -22.97
C GLY A 61 -10.83 4.23 -23.40
N THR A 62 -10.80 5.29 -22.56
CA THR A 62 -10.16 6.58 -22.87
C THR A 62 -8.99 6.84 -21.93
N ASP A 63 -7.88 7.35 -22.44
CA ASP A 63 -6.75 7.73 -21.61
C ASP A 63 -6.96 9.11 -20.98
N PHE A 64 -6.76 9.24 -19.69
CA PHE A 64 -6.90 10.48 -18.95
C PHE A 64 -5.58 10.92 -18.31
N ALA A 65 -5.14 12.17 -18.60
CA ALA A 65 -4.17 12.91 -17.80
C ALA A 65 -4.88 13.96 -16.93
N TYR A 66 -6.03 14.47 -17.39
CA TYR A 66 -6.77 15.55 -16.73
C TYR A 66 -7.84 14.97 -15.80
N THR A 67 -7.73 15.30 -14.51
CA THR A 67 -8.56 14.75 -13.43
C THR A 67 -10.04 15.13 -13.55
N VAL A 68 -10.31 16.37 -13.92
CA VAL A 68 -11.67 16.89 -14.12
C VAL A 68 -12.41 16.10 -15.20
N ALA A 69 -11.74 15.84 -16.34
CA ALA A 69 -12.34 15.08 -17.44
C ALA A 69 -12.64 13.64 -17.04
N HIS A 70 -11.77 13.02 -16.26
CA HIS A 70 -11.98 11.66 -15.75
C HIS A 70 -13.16 11.59 -14.77
N ALA A 71 -13.25 12.52 -13.82
CA ALA A 71 -14.38 12.62 -12.90
C ALA A 71 -15.71 12.89 -13.63
N ALA A 72 -15.70 13.80 -14.63
CA ALA A 72 -16.85 14.07 -15.48
C ALA A 72 -17.32 12.81 -16.22
N ARG A 73 -16.39 12.01 -16.72
CA ARG A 73 -16.70 10.75 -17.40
C ARG A 73 -17.35 9.71 -16.47
N PHE A 74 -16.93 9.63 -15.20
CA PHE A 74 -17.63 8.83 -14.19
C PHE A 74 -19.06 9.34 -13.96
N LYS A 75 -19.26 10.66 -13.93
CA LYS A 75 -20.59 11.27 -13.77
C LYS A 75 -21.51 10.93 -14.94
N GLU A 76 -21.04 11.08 -16.17
CA GLU A 76 -21.77 10.71 -17.38
C GLU A 76 -22.17 9.24 -17.40
N ALA A 77 -21.30 8.37 -16.91
CA ALA A 77 -21.54 6.93 -16.83
C ALA A 77 -22.44 6.49 -15.65
N GLY A 78 -22.93 7.44 -14.83
CA GLY A 78 -23.74 7.15 -13.64
C GLY A 78 -22.95 6.42 -12.54
N ALA A 79 -21.63 6.52 -12.55
CA ALA A 79 -20.71 5.84 -11.63
C ALA A 79 -19.96 6.83 -10.70
N TRP A 80 -20.37 8.09 -10.69
CA TRP A 80 -19.85 9.13 -9.79
C TRP A 80 -20.63 9.18 -8.48
N HIS A 81 -19.92 9.32 -7.39
CA HIS A 81 -20.46 9.53 -6.05
C HIS A 81 -19.86 10.81 -5.48
N ALA A 82 -20.66 11.87 -5.45
CA ALA A 82 -20.23 13.16 -4.89
C ALA A 82 -20.08 13.06 -3.38
N MET A 83 -19.04 13.70 -2.85
CA MET A 83 -18.87 13.92 -1.42
C MET A 83 -19.40 15.30 -1.07
N THR A 84 -20.56 15.34 -0.43
CA THR A 84 -21.12 16.60 0.10
C THR A 84 -20.74 16.76 1.55
N ASN A 85 -20.68 18.00 2.05
CA ASN A 85 -20.35 18.28 3.45
C ASN A 85 -21.18 17.41 4.41
N GLY A 86 -20.49 16.68 5.30
CA GLY A 86 -21.12 15.76 6.28
C GLY A 86 -21.25 14.30 5.82
N VAL A 87 -20.83 13.96 4.59
CA VAL A 87 -20.80 12.54 4.16
C VAL A 87 -19.63 11.82 4.81
N LYS A 88 -19.94 10.69 5.44
CA LYS A 88 -18.93 9.83 6.08
C LYS A 88 -18.20 9.02 5.02
N ALA A 89 -16.96 8.63 5.31
CA ALA A 89 -16.15 7.74 4.47
C ALA A 89 -16.82 6.36 4.20
N SER A 90 -17.90 6.04 4.87
CA SER A 90 -18.59 4.74 4.82
C SER A 90 -19.10 4.32 3.44
N GLY A 91 -19.25 5.26 2.50
CA GLY A 91 -19.61 4.97 1.12
C GLY A 91 -18.43 4.56 0.25
N ILE A 92 -17.23 4.97 0.62
CA ILE A 92 -15.99 4.73 -0.13
C ILE A 92 -15.54 3.28 0.09
N ARG A 93 -15.05 2.64 -0.97
CA ARG A 93 -14.62 1.24 -0.96
C ARG A 93 -13.23 1.08 -1.59
N ARG A 94 -12.56 0.01 -1.20
CA ARG A 94 -11.33 -0.43 -1.86
C ARG A 94 -11.55 -0.56 -3.37
N GLY A 95 -10.66 0.06 -4.15
CA GLY A 95 -10.72 0.10 -5.60
C GLY A 95 -11.47 1.28 -6.19
N ASP A 96 -12.17 2.10 -5.40
CA ASP A 96 -12.73 3.35 -5.91
C ASP A 96 -11.61 4.28 -6.38
N ILE A 97 -11.84 4.99 -7.48
CA ILE A 97 -10.97 6.07 -7.95
C ILE A 97 -11.42 7.33 -7.25
N ILE A 98 -10.54 7.88 -6.42
CA ILE A 98 -10.87 8.98 -5.53
C ILE A 98 -10.30 10.30 -6.07
N PHE A 99 -11.11 11.35 -6.02
CA PHE A 99 -10.79 12.66 -6.55
C PHE A 99 -10.79 13.70 -5.45
N PHE A 100 -9.78 14.55 -5.45
CA PHE A 100 -9.54 15.55 -4.42
C PHE A 100 -9.73 16.96 -4.99
N ASP A 101 -10.29 17.82 -4.18
CA ASP A 101 -10.38 19.26 -4.38
C ASP A 101 -9.83 19.92 -3.10
N TRP A 102 -8.62 20.45 -3.20
CA TRP A 102 -7.96 21.09 -2.07
C TRP A 102 -8.63 22.39 -1.63
N GLY A 103 -9.48 22.96 -2.48
CA GLY A 103 -10.34 24.09 -2.16
C GLY A 103 -11.58 23.73 -1.35
N GLY A 104 -11.92 22.44 -1.26
CA GLY A 104 -13.05 21.91 -0.49
C GLY A 104 -14.42 22.28 -1.05
N THR A 105 -14.53 22.59 -2.35
CA THR A 105 -15.80 22.99 -2.97
C THR A 105 -16.67 21.79 -3.33
N SER A 106 -16.10 20.59 -3.44
CA SER A 106 -16.72 19.36 -3.95
C SER A 106 -17.26 19.47 -5.40
N GLU A 107 -16.80 20.46 -6.15
CA GLU A 107 -17.16 20.66 -7.55
C GLU A 107 -16.22 19.87 -8.47
N ILE A 108 -16.78 19.12 -9.43
CA ILE A 108 -15.97 18.36 -10.40
C ILE A 108 -14.98 19.28 -11.14
N GLY A 109 -15.39 20.48 -11.51
CA GLY A 109 -14.56 21.46 -12.21
C GLY A 109 -13.38 22.01 -11.40
N LYS A 110 -13.31 21.72 -10.09
CA LYS A 110 -12.27 22.17 -9.16
C LYS A 110 -11.36 21.06 -8.67
N ILE A 111 -11.50 19.86 -9.23
CA ILE A 111 -10.69 18.71 -8.86
C ILE A 111 -9.22 18.93 -9.23
N ASP A 112 -8.35 18.82 -8.25
CA ASP A 112 -6.90 19.04 -8.38
C ASP A 112 -6.11 17.73 -8.51
N HIS A 113 -6.63 16.62 -7.97
CA HIS A 113 -5.85 15.42 -7.77
C HIS A 113 -6.69 14.13 -7.81
N VAL A 114 -6.01 12.99 -8.00
CA VAL A 114 -6.64 11.68 -8.09
C VAL A 114 -5.74 10.58 -7.53
N GLY A 115 -6.36 9.53 -6.99
CA GLY A 115 -5.70 8.31 -6.57
C GLY A 115 -6.64 7.11 -6.58
N ILE A 116 -6.16 5.97 -6.11
CA ILE A 116 -6.98 4.78 -5.88
C ILE A 116 -7.09 4.49 -4.39
N VAL A 117 -8.27 4.09 -3.95
CA VAL A 117 -8.51 3.68 -2.55
C VAL A 117 -7.97 2.27 -2.31
N THR A 118 -7.13 2.13 -1.30
CA THR A 118 -6.61 0.83 -0.86
C THR A 118 -7.33 0.28 0.36
N SER A 119 -7.81 1.14 1.26
CA SER A 119 -8.67 0.76 2.39
C SER A 119 -9.33 2.00 2.99
N VAL A 120 -10.36 1.76 3.82
CA VAL A 120 -11.02 2.79 4.62
C VAL A 120 -11.03 2.35 6.08
N ALA A 121 -10.67 3.23 6.99
CA ALA A 121 -10.63 2.98 8.42
C ALA A 121 -11.20 4.17 9.20
N GLY A 122 -12.48 4.08 9.58
CA GLY A 122 -13.19 5.21 10.18
C GLY A 122 -13.32 6.37 9.20
N GLU A 123 -12.78 7.53 9.57
CA GLU A 123 -12.78 8.75 8.73
C GLU A 123 -11.56 8.83 7.80
N TYR A 124 -10.67 7.84 7.87
CA TYR A 124 -9.42 7.83 7.10
C TYR A 124 -9.55 6.96 5.85
N VAL A 125 -9.16 7.52 4.72
CA VAL A 125 -9.11 6.85 3.43
C VAL A 125 -7.65 6.67 3.05
N HIS A 126 -7.22 5.42 2.91
CA HIS A 126 -5.87 5.06 2.47
C HIS A 126 -5.84 4.96 0.96
N THR A 127 -4.87 5.61 0.34
CA THR A 127 -4.76 5.72 -1.12
C THR A 127 -3.36 5.38 -1.63
N ILE A 128 -3.27 5.14 -2.94
CA ILE A 128 -2.02 5.27 -3.70
C ILE A 128 -2.25 6.36 -4.72
N GLU A 129 -1.34 7.32 -4.75
CA GLU A 129 -1.44 8.53 -5.55
C GLU A 129 -0.14 8.77 -6.32
N GLY A 130 -0.23 9.03 -7.62
CA GLY A 130 0.88 9.54 -8.41
C GLY A 130 1.02 11.05 -8.24
N ASN A 131 2.21 11.58 -8.48
CA ASN A 131 2.48 13.02 -8.43
C ASN A 131 2.04 13.70 -7.11
N THR A 132 2.05 12.97 -6.02
CA THR A 132 1.79 13.53 -4.69
C THR A 132 3.11 13.96 -4.04
N ALA A 133 3.43 15.26 -4.07
CA ALA A 133 4.76 15.81 -3.81
C ALA A 133 5.83 15.25 -4.79
N ASN A 134 5.49 15.23 -6.08
CA ASN A 134 6.33 14.77 -7.20
C ASN A 134 6.76 13.29 -7.12
N VAL A 135 6.02 12.46 -6.39
CA VAL A 135 6.32 11.03 -6.25
C VAL A 135 5.03 10.21 -6.25
N CYS A 136 5.10 8.93 -6.63
CA CYS A 136 4.04 7.98 -6.36
C CYS A 136 4.16 7.47 -4.93
N ALA A 137 3.13 7.69 -4.12
CA ALA A 137 3.17 7.32 -2.71
C ALA A 137 1.81 6.84 -2.16
N ARG A 138 1.88 6.08 -1.06
CA ARG A 138 0.72 5.83 -0.21
C ARG A 138 0.40 7.09 0.59
N ARG A 139 -0.88 7.40 0.70
CA ARG A 139 -1.37 8.53 1.51
C ARG A 139 -2.50 8.08 2.42
N VAL A 140 -2.70 8.84 3.48
CA VAL A 140 -3.87 8.75 4.34
C VAL A 140 -4.58 10.10 4.25
N ARG A 141 -5.82 10.07 3.78
CA ARG A 141 -6.65 11.24 3.55
C ARG A 141 -7.83 11.24 4.49
N THR A 142 -8.35 12.42 4.79
CA THR A 142 -9.66 12.59 5.44
C THR A 142 -10.69 12.92 4.39
N VAL A 143 -11.96 12.74 4.72
CA VAL A 143 -13.08 13.04 3.80
C VAL A 143 -13.19 14.52 3.42
N ARG A 144 -12.51 15.38 4.16
CA ARG A 144 -12.59 16.85 3.99
C ARG A 144 -12.17 17.33 2.61
N ASP A 145 -11.11 16.71 2.06
CA ASP A 145 -10.50 17.15 0.80
C ASP A 145 -10.97 16.31 -0.39
N ILE A 146 -11.96 15.43 -0.18
CA ILE A 146 -12.49 14.53 -1.21
C ILE A 146 -13.69 15.17 -1.88
N ALA A 147 -13.58 15.51 -3.17
CA ALA A 147 -14.69 16.00 -3.99
C ALA A 147 -15.71 14.89 -4.30
N GLY A 148 -15.23 13.67 -4.48
CA GLY A 148 -16.03 12.51 -4.78
C GLY A 148 -15.18 11.31 -5.21
N TYR A 149 -15.86 10.25 -5.59
CA TYR A 149 -15.19 9.07 -6.12
C TYR A 149 -15.96 8.47 -7.29
N GLY A 150 -15.23 7.95 -8.25
CA GLY A 150 -15.72 7.08 -9.30
C GLY A 150 -15.68 5.64 -8.85
N ARG A 151 -16.74 4.89 -9.10
CA ARG A 151 -16.77 3.45 -8.81
C ARG A 151 -16.69 2.63 -10.09
N PRO A 152 -15.50 2.13 -10.43
CA PRO A 152 -15.36 1.29 -11.62
C PRO A 152 -16.17 0.01 -11.52
N LYS A 153 -16.75 -0.40 -12.61
CA LYS A 153 -17.33 -1.74 -12.75
C LYS A 153 -16.22 -2.70 -13.15
N TYR A 154 -15.34 -3.01 -12.20
CA TYR A 154 -14.30 -4.01 -12.44
C TYR A 154 -14.92 -5.28 -12.98
N THR A 155 -14.29 -5.88 -13.97
CA THR A 155 -14.76 -7.14 -14.52
C THR A 155 -14.82 -8.16 -13.39
N THR A 156 -16.04 -8.43 -12.90
CA THR A 156 -16.29 -9.61 -12.11
C THR A 156 -16.12 -10.79 -13.04
N SER A 157 -14.88 -11.20 -13.27
CA SER A 157 -14.67 -12.58 -13.64
C SER A 157 -15.24 -13.36 -12.45
N ALA A 158 -16.28 -14.15 -12.70
CA ALA A 158 -16.70 -15.22 -11.81
C ALA A 158 -15.63 -16.33 -11.81
N THR A 159 -14.40 -15.89 -11.67
CA THR A 159 -13.25 -16.67 -11.28
C THR A 159 -12.74 -15.94 -10.06
N LYS A 160 -12.93 -16.61 -8.89
CA LYS A 160 -12.04 -16.61 -7.74
C LYS A 160 -10.85 -15.69 -7.99
N PRO A 161 -10.49 -14.74 -7.02
CA PRO A 161 -9.30 -13.92 -7.18
C PRO A 161 -8.23 -14.77 -7.84
N PRO A 162 -7.50 -14.29 -8.86
CA PRO A 162 -6.35 -15.05 -9.32
C PRO A 162 -5.60 -15.34 -8.03
N ALA A 163 -5.59 -16.59 -7.66
CA ALA A 163 -4.64 -17.08 -6.69
C ALA A 163 -3.34 -16.50 -7.22
N THR A 164 -2.71 -15.55 -6.50
CA THR A 164 -1.31 -15.22 -6.63
C THR A 164 -0.65 -16.54 -6.93
N GLY A 165 -0.16 -16.73 -8.14
CA GLY A 165 0.14 -17.96 -8.84
C GLY A 165 -0.14 -19.15 -7.95
N ALA A 166 -1.21 -19.93 -8.19
CA ALA A 166 -1.56 -21.03 -7.32
C ALA A 166 -0.27 -21.82 -7.14
N ASN A 167 0.42 -21.57 -6.03
CA ASN A 167 1.49 -22.45 -5.59
C ASN A 167 0.77 -23.74 -5.27
N THR A 168 0.55 -24.57 -6.28
CA THR A 168 0.11 -25.92 -6.09
C THR A 168 1.36 -26.76 -5.89
N TYR A 169 1.27 -27.70 -4.99
CA TYR A 169 2.28 -28.70 -4.77
C TYR A 169 1.69 -30.06 -5.12
N THR A 170 2.27 -30.74 -6.07
CA THR A 170 1.89 -32.13 -6.36
C THR A 170 2.58 -33.03 -5.36
N VAL A 171 1.81 -33.72 -4.53
CA VAL A 171 2.30 -34.66 -3.51
C VAL A 171 3.12 -35.75 -4.19
N LYS A 172 4.33 -35.94 -3.73
CA LYS A 172 5.24 -37.01 -4.19
C LYS A 172 5.13 -38.25 -3.31
N ALA A 173 5.58 -39.39 -3.80
CA ALA A 173 5.65 -40.60 -2.99
C ALA A 173 6.50 -40.34 -1.71
N ARG A 174 5.95 -40.73 -0.56
CA ARG A 174 6.52 -40.55 0.80
C ARG A 174 6.45 -39.13 1.37
N ASP A 175 5.77 -38.20 0.70
CA ASP A 175 5.53 -36.90 1.32
C ASP A 175 4.55 -37.02 2.49
N THR A 176 4.76 -36.14 3.47
CA THR A 176 3.83 -35.90 4.57
C THR A 176 3.35 -34.46 4.54
N LEU A 177 2.11 -34.22 4.99
CA LEU A 177 1.58 -32.86 5.04
C LEU A 177 2.43 -31.94 5.91
N SER A 178 3.08 -32.48 6.94
CA SER A 178 4.01 -31.74 7.80
C SER A 178 5.30 -31.35 7.08
N ALA A 179 5.89 -32.24 6.28
CA ALA A 179 7.07 -31.92 5.48
C ALA A 179 6.77 -30.89 4.40
N ILE A 180 5.62 -31.04 3.72
CA ILE A 180 5.14 -30.08 2.71
C ILE A 180 4.88 -28.70 3.36
N ALA A 181 4.27 -28.64 4.54
CA ALA A 181 4.02 -27.42 5.28
C ALA A 181 5.33 -26.70 5.65
N ALA A 182 6.29 -27.43 6.21
CA ALA A 182 7.60 -26.90 6.60
C ALA A 182 8.38 -26.37 5.38
N ALA A 183 8.41 -27.12 4.28
CA ALA A 183 9.11 -26.74 3.05
C ALA A 183 8.51 -25.48 2.38
N ASN A 184 7.23 -25.20 2.62
CA ASN A 184 6.50 -24.07 2.06
C ASN A 184 6.21 -22.95 3.07
N GLY A 185 6.84 -22.96 4.22
CA GLY A 185 6.71 -21.90 5.22
C GLY A 185 5.29 -21.71 5.77
N THR A 186 4.53 -22.81 5.86
CA THR A 186 3.14 -22.80 6.32
C THR A 186 2.93 -23.83 7.44
N THR A 187 1.70 -24.01 7.90
CA THR A 187 1.35 -25.00 8.94
C THR A 187 0.46 -26.09 8.37
N VAL A 188 0.50 -27.27 8.96
CA VAL A 188 -0.40 -28.38 8.64
C VAL A 188 -1.86 -27.94 8.68
N LYS A 189 -2.23 -27.19 9.74
CA LYS A 189 -3.60 -26.67 9.91
C LYS A 189 -4.03 -25.74 8.77
N ALA A 190 -3.11 -24.90 8.28
CA ALA A 190 -3.38 -24.02 7.15
C ALA A 190 -3.56 -24.80 5.84
N LEU A 191 -2.71 -25.82 5.60
CA LEU A 191 -2.86 -26.70 4.44
C LEU A 191 -4.15 -27.52 4.50
N GLN A 192 -4.51 -28.04 5.66
CA GLN A 192 -5.77 -28.76 5.86
C GLN A 192 -6.98 -27.86 5.53
N ALA A 193 -7.04 -26.65 6.11
CA ALA A 193 -8.14 -25.72 5.87
C ALA A 193 -8.25 -25.31 4.40
N LEU A 194 -7.12 -25.04 3.73
CA LEU A 194 -7.08 -24.60 2.33
C LEU A 194 -7.48 -25.70 1.35
N ASN A 195 -7.21 -26.97 1.70
CA ASN A 195 -7.44 -28.15 0.85
C ASN A 195 -8.59 -29.03 1.33
N GLN A 196 -9.31 -28.64 2.38
CA GLN A 196 -10.40 -29.41 2.98
C GLN A 196 -9.97 -30.83 3.42
N ILE A 197 -8.71 -30.95 3.90
CA ILE A 197 -8.15 -32.21 4.38
C ILE A 197 -8.55 -32.39 5.84
N THR A 198 -9.40 -33.36 6.12
CA THR A 198 -9.84 -33.68 7.49
C THR A 198 -8.79 -34.47 8.28
N ASP A 199 -8.08 -35.39 7.63
CA ASP A 199 -7.03 -36.20 8.22
C ASP A 199 -5.67 -35.86 7.59
N PRO A 200 -4.71 -35.27 8.36
CA PRO A 200 -3.42 -34.85 7.80
C PRO A 200 -2.55 -36.01 7.32
N ASN A 201 -2.88 -37.24 7.69
CA ASN A 201 -2.16 -38.45 7.28
C ASN A 201 -2.71 -39.06 5.98
N LYS A 202 -3.81 -38.53 5.46
CA LYS A 202 -4.46 -39.01 4.24
C LYS A 202 -4.22 -38.07 3.06
N ILE A 203 -2.98 -38.03 2.59
CA ILE A 203 -2.61 -37.41 1.32
C ILE A 203 -2.08 -38.47 0.37
N THR A 204 -2.33 -38.34 -0.91
CA THR A 204 -2.00 -39.34 -1.92
C THR A 204 -0.98 -38.79 -2.91
N ALA A 205 0.00 -39.59 -3.31
CA ALA A 205 0.94 -39.19 -4.37
C ALA A 205 0.16 -38.86 -5.66
N GLY A 206 0.51 -37.73 -6.28
CA GLY A 206 -0.20 -37.15 -7.40
C GLY A 206 -1.34 -36.18 -7.02
N GLN A 207 -1.71 -36.09 -5.74
CA GLN A 207 -2.68 -35.11 -5.27
C GLN A 207 -2.13 -33.69 -5.39
N GLU A 208 -2.90 -32.78 -5.97
CA GLU A 208 -2.57 -31.35 -5.99
C GLU A 208 -3.04 -30.68 -4.69
N LEU A 209 -2.09 -30.15 -3.94
CA LEU A 209 -2.36 -29.32 -2.77
C LEU A 209 -2.23 -27.86 -3.13
N LYS A 210 -3.25 -27.08 -2.85
CA LYS A 210 -3.15 -25.61 -2.83
C LYS A 210 -2.25 -25.23 -1.68
N LEU A 211 -1.15 -24.59 -1.97
CA LEU A 211 -0.32 -23.95 -0.96
C LEU A 211 -0.91 -22.57 -0.64
N PRO A 212 -0.95 -22.13 0.63
CA PRO A 212 -1.23 -20.74 0.92
C PRO A 212 -0.23 -19.92 0.09
N GLY A 213 -0.73 -18.95 -0.67
CA GLY A 213 0.16 -18.03 -1.37
C GLY A 213 1.22 -17.60 -0.38
N LYS A 214 2.50 -17.55 -0.77
CA LYS A 214 3.53 -16.95 0.06
C LYS A 214 3.01 -15.56 0.42
N THR A 215 2.35 -15.42 1.55
CA THR A 215 2.39 -14.18 2.30
C THR A 215 3.87 -14.02 2.54
N ALA A 216 4.50 -13.08 1.85
CA ALA A 216 5.86 -12.69 2.20
C ALA A 216 5.83 -12.58 3.72
N ALA A 217 6.59 -13.43 4.40
CA ALA A 217 6.56 -13.48 5.85
C ALA A 217 6.73 -12.04 6.31
N GLN A 218 5.75 -11.53 7.06
CA GLN A 218 5.80 -10.13 7.47
C GLN A 218 7.17 -9.89 8.06
N PRO A 219 7.88 -8.84 7.64
CA PRO A 219 9.21 -8.55 8.19
C PRO A 219 9.16 -8.59 9.71
N VAL A 220 10.12 -9.24 10.31
CA VAL A 220 10.19 -9.36 11.77
C VAL A 220 11.17 -8.33 12.30
N VAL A 221 10.69 -7.46 13.17
CA VAL A 221 11.50 -6.43 13.85
C VAL A 221 11.69 -6.82 15.31
N SER A 222 12.93 -7.06 15.70
CA SER A 222 13.28 -7.29 17.11
C SER A 222 13.38 -5.96 17.84
N LEU A 223 12.58 -5.79 18.89
CA LEU A 223 12.61 -4.59 19.72
C LEU A 223 13.97 -4.40 20.38
N ALA A 224 14.56 -5.47 20.93
CA ALA A 224 15.87 -5.39 21.59
C ALA A 224 16.97 -4.89 20.63
N LYS A 225 17.02 -5.43 19.40
CA LYS A 225 17.98 -5.00 18.38
C LYS A 225 17.72 -3.57 17.91
N LEU A 226 16.44 -3.20 17.76
CA LEU A 226 16.05 -1.86 17.36
C LEU A 226 16.41 -0.82 18.43
N ILE A 227 16.18 -1.11 19.71
CA ILE A 227 16.60 -0.25 20.84
C ILE A 227 18.12 -0.10 20.85
N LYS A 228 18.86 -1.20 20.65
CA LYS A 228 20.32 -1.16 20.57
C LYS A 228 20.77 -0.24 19.43
N ALA A 229 20.22 -0.41 18.22
CA ALA A 229 20.51 0.43 17.07
C ALA A 229 20.20 1.92 17.35
N ALA A 230 19.03 2.21 17.93
CA ALA A 230 18.66 3.57 18.30
C ALA A 230 19.58 4.25 19.32
N LYS A 231 20.34 3.46 20.09
CA LYS A 231 21.33 3.97 21.06
C LYS A 231 22.75 4.05 20.51
N THR A 232 23.09 3.22 19.51
CA THR A 232 24.47 3.01 19.07
C THR A 232 24.76 3.46 17.64
N ASP A 233 23.74 3.54 16.78
CA ASP A 233 23.97 3.94 15.41
C ASP A 233 24.43 5.41 15.34
N PRO A 234 25.41 5.71 14.50
CA PRO A 234 25.89 7.06 14.32
C PRO A 234 24.79 7.99 13.77
N PRO A 235 24.81 9.27 14.08
CA PRO A 235 23.74 10.21 13.68
C PRO A 235 23.70 10.55 12.19
N ARG A 236 24.65 10.04 11.40
CA ARG A 236 24.80 10.39 9.97
C ARG A 236 24.37 9.26 9.05
N LYS A 237 23.68 9.61 7.97
CA LYS A 237 23.34 8.73 6.86
C LYS A 237 24.60 8.12 6.23
N GLY A 238 24.53 6.86 5.78
CA GLY A 238 25.60 6.17 5.07
C GLY A 238 26.71 5.59 5.94
N THR A 239 26.56 5.63 7.27
CA THR A 239 27.46 4.93 8.20
C THR A 239 27.04 3.47 8.40
N PRO A 240 27.88 2.59 8.95
CA PRO A 240 27.52 1.20 9.19
C PRO A 240 26.21 1.04 9.94
N VAL A 241 25.37 0.13 9.46
CA VAL A 241 24.03 -0.14 9.98
C VAL A 241 24.13 -1.30 10.96
N SER A 242 23.72 -1.09 12.23
CA SER A 242 23.78 -2.14 13.26
C SER A 242 22.60 -3.10 13.21
N TYR A 243 21.47 -2.64 12.63
CA TYR A 243 20.26 -3.46 12.51
C TYR A 243 19.47 -3.17 11.22
N PRO A 244 19.80 -3.83 10.10
CA PRO A 244 19.18 -3.56 8.78
C PRO A 244 17.65 -3.63 8.77
N ALA A 245 17.02 -4.46 9.61
CA ALA A 245 15.56 -4.54 9.68
C ALA A 245 14.90 -3.27 10.27
N ALA A 246 15.67 -2.31 10.76
CA ALA A 246 15.17 -0.98 11.12
C ALA A 246 14.53 -0.27 9.91
N VAL A 247 14.94 -0.60 8.68
CA VAL A 247 14.35 -0.07 7.43
C VAL A 247 12.83 -0.22 7.41
N HIS A 248 12.26 -1.29 7.97
CA HIS A 248 10.80 -1.46 8.00
C HIS A 248 10.11 -0.47 8.93
N VAL A 249 10.76 -0.08 10.02
CA VAL A 249 10.27 0.96 10.94
C VAL A 249 10.38 2.33 10.27
N GLU A 250 11.48 2.59 9.58
CA GLU A 250 11.71 3.83 8.85
C GLU A 250 10.72 4.00 7.69
N GLN A 251 10.50 2.96 6.91
CA GLN A 251 9.46 2.95 5.86
C GLN A 251 8.07 3.25 6.43
N ALA A 252 7.76 2.70 7.61
CA ALA A 252 6.52 3.00 8.30
C ALA A 252 6.46 4.48 8.75
N LEU A 253 7.56 5.05 9.25
CA LEU A 253 7.66 6.47 9.62
C LEU A 253 7.54 7.39 8.39
N VAL A 254 8.09 6.98 7.25
CA VAL A 254 7.90 7.67 5.96
C VAL A 254 6.42 7.65 5.56
N ALA A 255 5.77 6.49 5.67
CA ALA A 255 4.35 6.35 5.38
C ALA A 255 3.45 7.17 6.33
N GLU A 256 3.89 7.38 7.58
CA GLU A 256 3.24 8.29 8.54
C GLU A 256 3.54 9.78 8.27
N GLY A 257 4.38 10.09 7.27
CA GLY A 257 4.80 11.47 6.95
C GLY A 257 5.72 12.10 8.00
N LEU A 258 6.42 11.28 8.79
CA LEU A 258 7.29 11.73 9.88
C LEU A 258 8.77 11.70 9.53
N LEU A 259 9.14 10.96 8.50
CA LEU A 259 10.53 10.78 8.06
C LEU A 259 10.60 10.99 6.54
N SER A 260 11.65 11.64 6.06
CA SER A 260 11.91 11.71 4.62
C SER A 260 12.39 10.36 4.09
N ALA A 261 11.95 9.98 2.90
CA ALA A 261 12.25 8.67 2.29
C ALA A 261 13.76 8.38 2.19
N GLY A 262 14.56 9.41 2.02
CA GLY A 262 16.01 9.28 1.97
C GLY A 262 16.70 8.82 3.26
N TYR A 263 15.97 8.74 4.37
CA TYR A 263 16.44 8.20 5.64
C TYR A 263 15.86 6.80 5.96
N ALA A 264 15.15 6.19 5.02
CA ALA A 264 14.72 4.79 5.17
C ALA A 264 15.82 3.86 4.63
N ASP A 265 16.95 3.84 5.32
CA ASP A 265 18.20 3.16 4.92
C ASP A 265 18.64 2.07 5.90
N GLY A 266 17.83 1.80 6.93
CA GLY A 266 18.12 0.83 7.98
C GLY A 266 18.94 1.41 9.14
N HIS A 267 19.26 2.70 9.09
CA HIS A 267 20.09 3.38 10.08
C HIS A 267 19.24 4.15 11.10
N MET A 268 19.13 3.64 12.33
CA MET A 268 18.36 4.26 13.43
C MET A 268 19.02 5.54 13.99
N GLY A 269 19.41 6.44 13.09
CA GLY A 269 20.08 7.67 13.41
C GLY A 269 19.18 8.74 14.05
N SER A 270 19.73 9.95 14.21
CA SER A 270 19.02 11.07 14.86
C SER A 270 17.73 11.47 14.15
N ALA A 271 17.69 11.43 12.81
CA ALA A 271 16.49 11.75 12.03
C ALA A 271 15.36 10.74 12.31
N THR A 272 15.68 9.43 12.28
CA THR A 272 14.73 8.36 12.56
C THR A 272 14.23 8.40 14.00
N ARG A 273 15.12 8.67 14.97
CA ARG A 273 14.74 8.85 16.37
C ARG A 273 13.81 10.06 16.58
N SER A 274 14.10 11.18 15.93
CA SER A 274 13.22 12.36 15.98
C SER A 274 11.85 12.07 15.40
N ALA A 275 11.80 11.38 14.27
CA ALA A 275 10.55 10.94 13.64
C ALA A 275 9.75 9.95 14.55
N TYR A 276 10.46 9.04 15.22
CA TYR A 276 9.83 8.12 16.16
C TYR A 276 9.30 8.81 17.43
N SER A 277 10.00 9.84 17.91
CA SER A 277 9.51 10.71 19.00
C SER A 277 8.20 11.40 18.62
N LEU A 278 8.10 11.93 17.41
CA LEU A 278 6.86 12.53 16.89
C LEU A 278 5.73 11.49 16.77
N LEU A 279 6.04 10.26 16.37
CA LEU A 279 5.08 9.15 16.36
C LEU A 279 4.56 8.84 17.77
N GLN A 280 5.46 8.77 18.74
CA GLN A 280 5.10 8.55 20.15
C GLN A 280 4.17 9.66 20.65
N GLN A 281 4.47 10.92 20.34
CA GLN A 281 3.60 12.05 20.70
C GLN A 281 2.21 11.92 20.05
N ARG A 282 2.12 11.52 18.77
CA ARG A 282 0.83 11.22 18.09
C ARG A 282 0.07 10.09 18.77
N TYR A 283 0.78 9.16 19.40
CA TYR A 283 0.18 8.07 20.17
C TYR A 283 -0.24 8.46 21.59
N GLY A 284 0.02 9.71 22.00
CA GLY A 284 -0.34 10.24 23.31
C GLY A 284 0.76 10.14 24.36
N TYR A 285 1.96 9.65 24.00
CA TYR A 285 3.10 9.67 24.91
C TYR A 285 3.62 11.10 25.12
N ARG A 286 4.24 11.38 26.26
CA ARG A 286 4.71 12.71 26.63
C ARG A 286 6.16 12.69 27.09
N GLY A 287 6.80 13.89 27.06
CA GLY A 287 8.18 14.05 27.46
C GLY A 287 9.15 13.53 26.38
N THR A 288 9.80 14.47 25.69
CA THR A 288 10.77 14.18 24.60
C THR A 288 12.22 14.07 25.09
N GLY A 289 12.48 14.39 26.36
CA GLY A 289 13.81 14.24 26.97
C GLY A 289 14.19 12.78 27.20
N PRO A 290 15.44 12.51 27.63
CA PRO A 290 15.97 11.14 27.77
C PRO A 290 15.14 10.21 28.66
N ASN A 291 14.45 10.76 29.65
CA ASN A 291 13.60 10.04 30.60
C ASN A 291 12.11 10.12 30.25
N GLY A 292 11.73 10.73 29.13
CA GLY A 292 10.33 10.84 28.70
C GLY A 292 9.89 9.65 27.87
N ASP A 293 8.58 9.43 27.81
CA ASP A 293 7.97 8.31 27.06
C ASP A 293 7.98 8.56 25.54
N ALA A 294 8.14 9.82 25.10
CA ALA A 294 8.24 10.21 23.68
C ALA A 294 9.68 10.56 23.28
N ASN A 295 10.67 9.83 23.80
CA ASN A 295 12.10 10.10 23.64
C ASN A 295 12.72 9.60 22.32
N GLY A 296 11.92 9.05 21.42
CA GLY A 296 12.37 8.48 20.14
C GLY A 296 12.99 7.09 20.23
N ILE A 297 13.05 6.50 21.42
CA ILE A 297 13.43 5.09 21.59
C ILE A 297 12.16 4.23 21.49
N PRO A 298 12.12 3.23 20.58
CA PRO A 298 10.96 2.38 20.44
C PRO A 298 10.63 1.60 21.72
N GLY A 299 9.33 1.59 22.07
CA GLY A 299 8.77 0.71 23.10
C GLY A 299 7.87 -0.35 22.48
N MET A 300 7.64 -1.47 23.17
CA MET A 300 6.87 -2.60 22.65
C MET A 300 5.49 -2.19 22.15
N THR A 301 4.75 -1.40 22.93
CA THR A 301 3.38 -0.98 22.61
C THR A 301 3.34 -0.08 21.37
N SER A 302 4.17 0.96 21.32
CA SER A 302 4.22 1.88 20.18
C SER A 302 4.69 1.17 18.90
N LEU A 303 5.67 0.28 19.02
CA LEU A 303 6.22 -0.45 17.88
C LEU A 303 5.24 -1.49 17.33
N LYS A 304 4.54 -2.24 18.20
CA LYS A 304 3.48 -3.17 17.78
C LYS A 304 2.33 -2.43 17.08
N ARG A 305 1.94 -1.26 17.59
CA ARG A 305 0.91 -0.43 16.97
C ARG A 305 1.33 0.04 15.57
N LEU A 306 2.59 0.43 15.41
CA LEU A 306 3.15 0.80 14.10
C LEU A 306 3.22 -0.41 13.18
N GLY A 307 3.73 -1.55 13.65
CA GLY A 307 3.85 -2.78 12.87
C GLY A 307 2.52 -3.33 12.36
N ALA A 308 1.48 -3.30 13.22
CA ALA A 308 0.13 -3.70 12.84
C ALA A 308 -0.46 -2.83 11.71
N ARG A 309 -0.08 -1.55 11.64
CA ARG A 309 -0.54 -0.62 10.60
C ARG A 309 0.27 -0.73 9.30
N HIS A 310 1.53 -1.13 9.39
CA HIS A 310 2.48 -1.08 8.27
C HIS A 310 3.05 -2.45 7.88
N GLY A 311 2.46 -3.54 8.37
CA GLY A 311 2.72 -4.90 7.87
C GLY A 311 4.06 -5.50 8.31
N PHE A 312 4.52 -5.24 9.54
CA PHE A 312 5.63 -5.97 10.15
C PHE A 312 5.30 -6.51 11.54
N THR A 313 5.88 -7.64 11.88
CA THR A 313 5.72 -8.30 13.20
C THR A 313 6.80 -7.84 14.14
N VAL A 314 6.46 -7.64 15.42
CA VAL A 314 7.40 -7.23 16.47
C VAL A 314 7.64 -8.38 17.44
N VAL A 315 8.91 -8.72 17.64
CA VAL A 315 9.38 -9.65 18.67
C VAL A 315 10.21 -8.93 19.73
N ALA A 316 10.40 -9.55 20.88
CA ALA A 316 11.17 -8.98 21.99
C ALA A 316 12.64 -8.72 21.63
#